data_e90f2ff619d9056378c775fc77874b42
#
_entry.id   e90f2ff619d9056378c775fc77874b42
#
_cell.length_a   1.000
_cell.length_b   1.000
_cell.length_c   1.000
_cell.angle_alpha   90.00
_cell.angle_beta   90.00
_cell.angle_gamma   90.00
#
_symmetry.space_group_name_H-M   'P 1'
#
loop_
_entity.id
_entity.type
_entity.pdbx_description
1 polymer ?
#
loop_
_entity_poly.entity_id
_entity_poly.type
_entity_poly.pdbx_seq_one_letter_code
_entity_poly.pdbx_strand_id
1 'polypeptide(L)'
;MCTRNQAEEILHSVYAACSPIFGHIHDAYLYGSYARGDFNPESDIDILLTVDLEQAEIAKHRNDVAKVTSRLSLEHDITVSVTVKPLEQFRRYQTALPYYRNVVREGIRYAGA
;
A
#
# COMPACT_ATOMS: atom_id res chain seq x y z
N MET A 1 -4.81 -9.03 -17.93
CA MET A 1 -3.72 -8.66 -17.02
C MET A 1 -3.86 -7.18 -16.65
N CYS A 2 -3.62 -6.86 -15.40
CA CYS A 2 -3.65 -5.47 -14.92
C CYS A 2 -2.47 -4.68 -15.51
N THR A 3 -2.70 -3.46 -15.94
CA THR A 3 -1.64 -2.57 -16.42
C THR A 3 -1.09 -1.76 -15.25
N ARG A 4 0.08 -1.11 -15.45
CA ARG A 4 0.65 -0.22 -14.44
C ARG A 4 -0.29 0.95 -14.13
N ASN A 5 -0.98 1.50 -15.14
CA ASN A 5 -1.95 2.56 -14.92
C ASN A 5 -3.11 2.09 -14.05
N GLN A 6 -3.60 0.86 -14.27
CA GLN A 6 -4.63 0.27 -13.43
C GLN A 6 -4.12 0.04 -12.00
N ALA A 7 -2.86 -0.37 -11.85
CA ALA A 7 -2.24 -0.53 -10.53
C ALA A 7 -2.18 0.81 -9.79
N GLU A 8 -1.86 1.90 -10.47
CA GLU A 8 -1.86 3.23 -9.86
C GLU A 8 -3.26 3.71 -9.51
N GLU A 9 -4.28 3.36 -10.31
CA GLU A 9 -5.67 3.62 -9.97
C GLU A 9 -6.10 2.86 -8.72
N ILE A 10 -5.65 1.61 -8.57
CA ILE A 10 -5.90 0.80 -7.36
C ILE A 10 -5.22 1.45 -6.15
N LEU A 11 -3.99 1.95 -6.30
CA LEU A 11 -3.30 2.70 -5.26
C LEU A 11 -4.13 3.90 -4.80
N HIS A 12 -4.65 4.67 -5.73
CA HIS A 12 -5.54 5.80 -5.44
C HIS A 12 -6.79 5.33 -4.68
N SER A 13 -7.41 4.25 -5.12
CA SER A 13 -8.61 3.71 -4.48
C SER A 13 -8.34 3.23 -3.05
N VAL A 14 -7.20 2.59 -2.83
CA VAL A 14 -6.79 2.17 -1.48
C VAL A 14 -6.58 3.38 -0.58
N TYR A 15 -5.88 4.40 -1.07
CA TYR A 15 -5.67 5.63 -0.32
C TYR A 15 -7.01 6.27 0.06
N ALA A 16 -7.92 6.43 -0.90
CA ALA A 16 -9.21 7.05 -0.67
C ALA A 16 -10.08 6.25 0.32
N ALA A 17 -10.08 4.92 0.21
CA ALA A 17 -10.89 4.07 1.07
C ALA A 17 -10.31 3.94 2.48
N CYS A 18 -9.00 3.96 2.63
CA CYS A 18 -8.34 3.81 3.93
C CYS A 18 -8.18 5.12 4.69
N SER A 19 -8.24 6.27 4.03
CA SER A 19 -8.13 7.57 4.70
C SER A 19 -9.16 7.76 5.81
N PRO A 20 -10.45 7.44 5.63
CA PRO A 20 -11.43 7.56 6.72
C PRO A 20 -11.16 6.60 7.88
N ILE A 21 -10.54 5.45 7.60
CA ILE A 21 -10.23 4.44 8.61
C ILE A 21 -9.18 4.96 9.60
N PHE A 22 -8.11 5.57 9.07
CA PHE A 22 -6.95 5.99 9.86
C PHE A 22 -6.94 7.49 10.17
N GLY A 23 -7.84 8.26 9.59
CA GLY A 23 -7.91 9.71 9.75
C GLY A 23 -6.92 10.45 8.85
N HIS A 24 -5.68 10.01 8.78
CA HIS A 24 -4.66 10.60 7.92
C HIS A 24 -3.65 9.55 7.50
N ILE A 25 -3.40 9.48 6.20
CA ILE A 25 -2.35 8.61 5.64
C ILE A 25 -1.21 9.53 5.18
N HIS A 26 -0.03 9.34 5.74
CA HIS A 26 1.12 10.19 5.43
C HIS A 26 1.72 9.84 4.08
N ASP A 27 1.99 8.56 3.83
CA ASP A 27 2.52 8.07 2.57
C ASP A 27 1.73 6.86 2.10
N ALA A 28 1.61 6.71 0.78
CA ALA A 28 1.06 5.54 0.13
C ALA A 28 1.98 5.17 -1.03
N TYR A 29 2.50 3.94 -1.02
CA TYR A 29 3.44 3.45 -2.01
C TYR A 29 2.88 2.22 -2.71
N LEU A 30 2.96 2.21 -4.03
CA LEU A 30 2.89 0.99 -4.83
C LEU A 30 4.31 0.46 -4.95
N TYR A 31 4.54 -0.79 -4.53
CA TYR A 31 5.86 -1.39 -4.62
C TYR A 31 5.78 -2.79 -5.23
N GLY A 32 6.90 -3.50 -5.28
CA GLY A 32 6.96 -4.82 -5.87
C GLY A 32 7.00 -4.78 -7.41
N SER A 33 6.54 -5.86 -8.04
CA SER A 33 6.72 -6.04 -9.50
C SER A 33 6.04 -4.97 -10.34
N TYR A 34 4.87 -4.47 -9.94
CA TYR A 34 4.19 -3.41 -10.69
C TYR A 34 4.95 -2.09 -10.64
N ALA A 35 5.62 -1.80 -9.54
CA ALA A 35 6.45 -0.59 -9.43
C ALA A 35 7.73 -0.74 -10.25
N ARG A 36 8.37 -1.92 -10.22
CA ARG A 36 9.60 -2.19 -10.97
C ARG A 36 9.38 -2.34 -12.47
N GLY A 37 8.17 -2.72 -12.88
CA GLY A 37 7.86 -2.97 -14.29
C GLY A 37 8.07 -4.40 -14.75
N ASP A 38 8.46 -5.32 -13.86
CA ASP A 38 8.68 -6.73 -14.19
C ASP A 38 7.48 -7.62 -13.83
N PHE A 39 6.29 -7.04 -13.80
CA PHE A 39 5.08 -7.77 -13.47
C PHE A 39 4.65 -8.72 -14.60
N ASN A 40 3.87 -9.74 -14.20
CA ASN A 40 3.30 -10.73 -15.09
C ASN A 40 1.83 -10.96 -14.69
N PRO A 41 1.07 -11.84 -15.41
CA PRO A 41 -0.36 -12.04 -15.09
C PRO A 41 -0.66 -12.56 -13.69
N GLU A 42 0.34 -13.14 -13.00
CA GLU A 42 0.17 -13.65 -11.64
C GLU A 42 0.67 -12.69 -10.57
N SER A 43 1.20 -11.53 -10.96
CA SER A 43 1.72 -10.55 -10.00
C SER A 43 0.60 -9.92 -9.18
N ASP A 44 0.88 -9.71 -7.89
CA ASP A 44 -0.04 -9.03 -6.97
C ASP A 44 0.22 -7.53 -6.97
N ILE A 45 -0.78 -6.77 -6.54
CA ILE A 45 -0.64 -5.34 -6.28
C ILE A 45 -0.20 -5.19 -4.82
N ASP A 46 1.00 -4.67 -4.60
CA ASP A 46 1.55 -4.49 -3.25
C ASP A 46 1.57 -3.02 -2.88
N ILE A 47 0.88 -2.67 -1.80
CA ILE A 47 0.73 -1.29 -1.34
C ILE A 47 1.16 -1.19 0.12
N LEU A 48 1.93 -0.15 0.43
CA LEU A 48 2.32 0.21 1.79
C LEU A 48 1.75 1.57 2.12
N LEU A 49 1.06 1.65 3.26
CA LEU A 49 0.56 2.90 3.83
C LEU A 49 1.32 3.21 5.12
N THR A 50 1.69 4.47 5.32
CA THR A 50 2.26 4.93 6.59
C THR A 50 1.29 5.87 7.27
N VAL A 51 1.06 5.64 8.56
CA VAL A 51 0.10 6.42 9.35
C VAL A 51 0.75 6.85 10.66
N ASP A 52 0.26 7.94 11.22
CA ASP A 52 0.75 8.48 12.49
C ASP A 52 0.02 7.84 13.67
N LEU A 53 0.12 6.51 13.73
CA LEU A 53 -0.49 5.68 14.78
C LEU A 53 0.51 4.59 15.17
N GLU A 54 0.38 4.10 16.39
CA GLU A 54 1.17 2.96 16.85
C GLU A 54 0.62 1.65 16.28
N GLN A 55 1.45 0.61 16.28
CA GLN A 55 1.08 -0.69 15.72
C GLN A 55 -0.19 -1.26 16.37
N ALA A 56 -0.37 -1.06 17.66
CA ALA A 56 -1.56 -1.54 18.36
C ALA A 56 -2.85 -0.89 17.85
N GLU A 57 -2.79 0.41 17.54
CA GLU A 57 -3.94 1.12 16.96
C GLU A 57 -4.22 0.65 15.52
N ILE A 58 -3.16 0.45 14.74
CA ILE A 58 -3.30 -0.07 13.37
C ILE A 58 -3.98 -1.44 13.39
N ALA A 59 -3.59 -2.31 14.32
CA ALA A 59 -4.14 -3.65 14.44
C ALA A 59 -5.65 -3.67 14.69
N LYS A 60 -6.19 -2.65 15.35
CA LYS A 60 -7.63 -2.53 15.60
C LYS A 60 -8.44 -2.35 14.32
N HIS A 61 -7.80 -1.88 13.25
CA HIS A 61 -8.46 -1.62 11.96
C HIS A 61 -8.21 -2.70 10.93
N ARG A 62 -7.65 -3.84 11.33
CA ARG A 62 -7.32 -4.94 10.42
C ARG A 62 -8.51 -5.39 9.59
N ASN A 63 -9.67 -5.55 10.20
CA ASN A 63 -10.86 -6.01 9.50
C ASN A 63 -11.37 -4.97 8.50
N ASP A 64 -11.27 -3.70 8.83
CA ASP A 64 -11.68 -2.62 7.92
C ASP A 64 -10.79 -2.59 6.68
N VAL A 65 -9.48 -2.74 6.85
CA VAL A 65 -8.54 -2.83 5.74
C VAL A 65 -8.81 -4.08 4.90
N ALA A 66 -9.07 -5.22 5.54
CA ALA A 66 -9.38 -6.46 4.83
C ALA A 66 -10.62 -6.32 3.95
N LYS A 67 -11.65 -5.59 4.40
CA LYS A 67 -12.83 -5.31 3.58
C LYS A 67 -12.48 -4.50 2.33
N VAL A 68 -11.62 -3.51 2.46
CA VAL A 68 -11.15 -2.69 1.34
C VAL A 68 -10.40 -3.55 0.33
N THR A 69 -9.42 -4.35 0.80
CA THR A 69 -8.60 -5.18 -0.08
C THR A 69 -9.41 -6.25 -0.78
N SER A 70 -10.37 -6.88 -0.07
CA SER A 70 -11.24 -7.89 -0.66
C SER A 70 -12.12 -7.30 -1.76
N ARG A 71 -12.71 -6.13 -1.51
CA ARG A 71 -13.55 -5.46 -2.49
C ARG A 71 -12.77 -5.11 -3.75
N LEU A 72 -11.60 -4.49 -3.59
CA LEU A 72 -10.78 -4.07 -4.73
C LEU A 72 -10.22 -5.27 -5.49
N SER A 73 -9.85 -6.34 -4.79
CA SER A 73 -9.38 -7.57 -5.43
C SER A 73 -10.46 -8.18 -6.32
N LEU A 74 -11.71 -8.20 -5.85
CA LEU A 74 -12.83 -8.70 -6.63
C LEU A 74 -13.17 -7.79 -7.81
N GLU A 75 -13.18 -6.49 -7.59
CA GLU A 75 -13.52 -5.51 -8.65
C GLU A 75 -12.51 -5.55 -9.80
N HIS A 76 -11.24 -5.75 -9.50
CA HIS A 76 -10.16 -5.69 -10.48
C HIS A 76 -9.62 -7.05 -10.90
N ASP A 77 -10.16 -8.13 -10.35
CA ASP A 77 -9.73 -9.50 -10.64
C ASP A 77 -8.22 -9.67 -10.48
N ILE A 78 -7.68 -9.15 -9.36
CA ILE A 78 -6.26 -9.24 -9.02
C ILE A 78 -6.13 -9.19 -7.50
N THR A 79 -5.11 -9.87 -6.95
CA THR A 79 -4.86 -9.80 -5.51
C THR A 79 -4.25 -8.45 -5.15
N VAL A 80 -4.95 -7.72 -4.26
CA VAL A 80 -4.47 -6.46 -3.69
C VAL A 80 -4.04 -6.73 -2.25
N SER A 81 -2.79 -6.42 -1.95
CA SER A 81 -2.20 -6.60 -0.63
C SER A 81 -1.83 -5.24 -0.06
N VAL A 82 -2.37 -4.90 1.12
CA VAL A 82 -2.12 -3.62 1.77
C VAL A 82 -1.44 -3.87 3.12
N THR A 83 -0.28 -3.27 3.29
CA THR A 83 0.47 -3.27 4.55
C THR A 83 0.40 -1.85 5.13
N VAL A 84 0.05 -1.74 6.41
CA VAL A 84 -0.01 -0.44 7.10
C VAL A 84 1.05 -0.45 8.21
N LYS A 85 1.89 0.56 8.21
CA LYS A 85 2.99 0.69 9.17
C LYS A 85 2.97 2.06 9.87
N PRO A 86 3.42 2.12 11.14
CA PRO A 86 3.62 3.41 11.81
C PRO A 86 4.64 4.25 11.04
N LEU A 87 4.32 5.52 10.81
CA LEU A 87 5.22 6.43 10.11
C LEU A 87 6.58 6.54 10.80
N GLU A 88 6.59 6.61 12.12
CA GLU A 88 7.84 6.70 12.90
C GLU A 88 8.73 5.48 12.69
N GLN A 89 8.14 4.28 12.71
CA GLN A 89 8.87 3.04 12.46
C GLN A 89 9.43 3.03 11.04
N PHE A 90 8.62 3.43 10.06
CA PHE A 90 9.05 3.49 8.66
C PHE A 90 10.24 4.46 8.49
N ARG A 91 10.14 5.66 9.05
CA ARG A 91 11.23 6.64 8.99
C ARG A 91 12.51 6.16 9.67
N ARG A 92 12.38 5.47 10.81
CA ARG A 92 13.53 4.96 11.56
C ARG A 92 14.31 3.91 10.78
N TYR A 93 13.61 3.04 10.06
CA TYR A 93 14.22 1.86 9.44
C TYR A 93 14.31 1.93 7.91
N GLN A 94 13.86 3.02 7.29
CA GLN A 94 13.79 3.09 5.84
C GLN A 94 15.14 2.96 5.13
N THR A 95 16.24 3.31 5.80
CA THR A 95 17.59 3.19 5.24
C THR A 95 18.29 1.91 5.67
N ALA A 96 17.82 1.23 6.71
CA ALA A 96 18.50 0.08 7.31
C ALA A 96 17.86 -1.25 6.93
N LEU A 97 16.53 -1.37 6.98
CA LEU A 97 15.85 -2.62 6.69
C LEU A 97 15.58 -2.75 5.19
N PRO A 98 15.99 -3.91 4.59
CA PRO A 98 15.86 -4.09 3.13
C PRO A 98 14.44 -3.87 2.60
N TYR A 99 13.42 -4.34 3.32
CA TYR A 99 12.03 -4.18 2.91
C TYR A 99 11.66 -2.70 2.77
N TYR A 100 11.88 -1.89 3.80
CA TYR A 100 11.55 -0.47 3.76
C TYR A 100 12.40 0.29 2.75
N ARG A 101 13.68 -0.03 2.69
CA ARG A 101 14.60 0.59 1.75
C ARG A 101 14.16 0.35 0.30
N ASN A 102 13.73 -0.87 -0.01
CA ASN A 102 13.27 -1.22 -1.36
C ASN A 102 11.96 -0.51 -1.71
N VAL A 103 11.04 -0.36 -0.74
CA VAL A 103 9.81 0.39 -0.97
C VAL A 103 10.12 1.84 -1.34
N VAL A 104 11.04 2.48 -0.63
CA VAL A 104 11.41 3.88 -0.90
C VAL A 104 12.11 4.02 -2.26
N ARG A 105 13.03 3.09 -2.57
CA ARG A 105 13.86 3.18 -3.78
C ARG A 105 13.10 2.81 -5.05
N GLU A 106 12.26 1.78 -4.99
CA GLU A 106 11.59 1.21 -6.15
C GLU A 106 10.12 1.59 -6.24
N GLY A 107 9.52 1.95 -5.12
CA GLY A 107 8.09 2.21 -5.03
C GLY A 107 7.67 3.49 -5.72
N ILE A 108 6.41 3.50 -6.13
CA ILE A 108 5.75 4.68 -6.69
C ILE A 108 4.91 5.29 -5.57
N ARG A 109 5.26 6.51 -5.17
CA ARG A 109 4.52 7.23 -4.13
C ARG A 109 3.28 7.89 -4.73
N TYR A 110 2.14 7.75 -4.07
CA TYR A 110 0.92 8.43 -4.48
C TYR A 110 1.06 9.93 -4.24
N ALA A 111 0.98 10.73 -5.30
CA ALA A 111 1.24 12.17 -5.25
C ALA A 111 0.18 12.95 -4.45
N GLY A 112 -1.00 12.38 -4.22
CA GLY A 112 -2.05 12.98 -3.40
C GLY A 112 -1.89 12.78 -1.90
N ALA A 113 -0.94 11.95 -1.49
CA ALA A 113 -0.72 11.67 -0.08
C ALA A 113 -0.01 12.79 0.65
#